data_4887819046c1dec6c98ee7c07c5d2df6
#
_entry.id   4887819046c1dec6c98ee7c07c5d2df6
#
_cell.length_a   1.000
_cell.length_b   1.000
_cell.length_c   1.000
_cell.angle_alpha   90.00
_cell.angle_beta   90.00
_cell.angle_gamma   90.00
#
_symmetry.space_group_name_H-M   'P 1'
#
loop_
_entity.id
_entity.type
_entity.pdbx_description
1 polymer ?
#
loop_
_entity_poly.entity_id
_entity_poly.type
_entity_poly.pdbx_seq_one_letter_code
_entity_poly.pdbx_strand_id
1 'polypeptide(L)'
;MQSMTQWREEVLFGEPSGRTPQAPVFPVVGATTYPVGVVKSFMRLRDQIVASPTYTQAIGEDLGIVGAETTRPAPDSVVPVLKAETSTGYWVNLAGSMKGMDALKVEYSRDGGASFTTVAFLTNTPGGFQVTPQNPAMPEKGVIRAVYMRRNEQVGSYSANYPVTLS
;
A
#
# COMPACT_ATOMS: atom_id res chain seq x y z
N MET A 1 -8.38 36.16 7.22
CA MET A 1 -8.02 35.55 8.52
C MET A 1 -6.89 34.60 8.30
N GLN A 2 -5.81 34.70 9.04
CA GLN A 2 -4.69 33.78 8.97
C GLN A 2 -5.11 32.44 9.61
N SER A 3 -4.83 31.31 8.94
CA SER A 3 -5.15 29.99 9.51
C SER A 3 -4.13 29.62 10.60
N MET A 4 -4.51 28.71 11.50
CA MET A 4 -3.59 28.19 12.53
C MET A 4 -2.34 27.56 11.91
N THR A 5 -2.49 26.90 10.78
CA THR A 5 -1.40 26.27 10.05
C THR A 5 -0.41 27.31 9.53
N GLN A 6 -0.91 28.40 8.90
CA GLN A 6 -0.07 29.48 8.38
C GLN A 6 0.68 30.20 9.51
N TRP A 7 0.00 30.48 10.64
CA TRP A 7 0.65 31.09 11.80
C TRP A 7 1.77 30.18 12.35
N ARG A 8 1.51 28.89 12.49
CA ARG A 8 2.52 27.92 12.96
C ARG A 8 3.71 27.82 12.02
N GLU A 9 3.48 27.82 10.71
CA GLU A 9 4.55 27.81 9.71
C GLU A 9 5.39 29.09 9.77
N GLU A 10 4.75 30.26 9.92
CA GLU A 10 5.45 31.54 10.07
C GLU A 10 6.29 31.58 11.36
N VAL A 11 5.78 31.03 12.47
CA VAL A 11 6.51 30.97 13.75
C VAL A 11 7.71 30.04 13.67
N LEU A 12 7.56 28.88 13.00
CA LEU A 12 8.58 27.83 13.02
C LEU A 12 9.62 28.00 11.90
N PHE A 13 9.21 28.51 10.75
CA PHE A 13 10.04 28.51 9.54
C PHE A 13 10.13 29.86 8.83
N GLY A 14 9.49 30.91 9.40
CA GLY A 14 9.57 32.28 8.86
C GLY A 14 10.96 32.85 8.99
N GLU A 15 11.30 33.84 8.13
CA GLU A 15 12.56 34.57 8.20
C GLU A 15 12.69 35.31 9.53
N PRO A 16 13.88 35.30 10.17
CA PRO A 16 14.12 35.94 11.46
C PRO A 16 14.14 37.47 11.31
N SER A 17 12.99 38.07 11.18
CA SER A 17 12.79 39.52 10.96
C SER A 17 12.62 40.34 12.26
N GLY A 18 12.66 39.69 13.43
CA GLY A 18 12.35 40.33 14.72
C GLY A 18 10.87 40.65 14.91
N ARG A 19 10.01 40.35 13.94
CA ARG A 19 8.58 40.55 14.02
C ARG A 19 7.94 39.34 14.74
N THR A 20 7.05 39.63 15.70
CA THR A 20 6.25 38.58 16.34
C THR A 20 4.98 38.36 15.52
N PRO A 21 4.78 37.18 14.91
CA PRO A 21 3.57 36.90 14.17
C PRO A 21 2.36 36.94 15.10
N GLN A 22 1.31 37.62 14.68
CA GLN A 22 0.08 37.70 15.47
C GLN A 22 -0.67 36.35 15.42
N ALA A 23 -0.91 35.76 16.59
CA ALA A 23 -1.69 34.57 16.69
C ALA A 23 -3.13 34.76 16.16
N PRO A 24 -3.68 33.82 15.40
CA PRO A 24 -5.06 33.94 14.94
C PRO A 24 -6.03 33.95 16.13
N VAL A 25 -6.96 34.90 16.11
CA VAL A 25 -8.03 34.97 17.13
C VAL A 25 -9.10 33.98 16.75
N PHE A 26 -9.28 32.97 17.58
CA PHE A 26 -10.40 32.03 17.43
C PHE A 26 -11.66 32.63 18.06
N PRO A 27 -12.82 32.46 17.42
CA PRO A 27 -14.08 32.81 18.10
C PRO A 27 -14.13 31.97 19.39
N VAL A 28 -14.38 32.65 20.50
CA VAL A 28 -14.64 31.99 21.77
C VAL A 28 -15.95 31.20 21.58
N VAL A 29 -15.84 29.92 21.26
CA VAL A 29 -16.98 29.02 21.30
C VAL A 29 -17.36 28.98 22.78
N GLY A 30 -18.54 29.52 23.11
CA GLY A 30 -19.04 29.50 24.48
C GLY A 30 -18.87 28.08 25.05
N ALA A 31 -18.40 27.97 26.28
CA ALA A 31 -18.09 26.69 26.90
C ALA A 31 -19.32 25.79 26.86
N THR A 32 -19.45 25.01 25.82
CA THR A 32 -20.44 23.95 25.71
C THR A 32 -19.96 22.85 26.62
N THR A 33 -20.65 22.66 27.74
CA THR A 33 -20.34 21.54 28.64
C THR A 33 -20.74 20.24 27.95
N TYR A 34 -19.76 19.57 27.38
CA TYR A 34 -20.02 18.26 26.80
C TYR A 34 -20.11 17.24 27.95
N PRO A 35 -21.13 16.38 27.96
CA PRO A 35 -21.24 15.32 28.95
C PRO A 35 -20.07 14.33 28.79
N VAL A 36 -19.66 13.75 29.90
CA VAL A 36 -18.62 12.71 29.90
C VAL A 36 -19.04 11.55 28.99
N GLY A 37 -18.12 11.10 28.14
CA GLY A 37 -18.39 9.95 27.26
C GLY A 37 -18.98 10.29 25.89
N VAL A 38 -18.82 11.51 25.39
CA VAL A 38 -19.28 11.95 24.06
C VAL A 38 -18.92 10.94 22.96
N VAL A 39 -17.69 10.43 22.93
CA VAL A 39 -17.25 9.46 21.93
C VAL A 39 -18.05 8.15 22.04
N LYS A 40 -18.26 7.65 23.26
CA LYS A 40 -19.06 6.44 23.49
C LYS A 40 -20.53 6.63 23.09
N SER A 41 -21.08 7.81 23.35
CA SER A 41 -22.46 8.17 22.95
C SER A 41 -22.56 8.24 21.43
N PHE A 42 -21.57 8.81 20.76
CA PHE A 42 -21.53 8.85 19.30
C PHE A 42 -21.44 7.43 18.70
N MET A 43 -20.57 6.57 19.23
CA MET A 43 -20.46 5.18 18.76
C MET A 43 -21.76 4.41 18.94
N ARG A 44 -22.44 4.60 20.09
CA ARG A 44 -23.75 3.98 20.34
C ARG A 44 -24.81 4.46 19.34
N LEU A 45 -24.84 5.76 19.05
CA LEU A 45 -25.76 6.33 18.07
C LEU A 45 -25.49 5.77 16.67
N ARG A 46 -24.21 5.69 16.28
CA ARG A 46 -23.79 5.05 15.03
C ARG A 46 -24.30 3.62 14.93
N ASP A 47 -24.10 2.83 15.98
CA ASP A 47 -24.51 1.42 16.00
C ASP A 47 -26.06 1.29 15.93
N GLN A 48 -26.80 2.20 16.53
CA GLN A 48 -28.26 2.26 16.41
C GLN A 48 -28.72 2.60 14.98
N ILE A 49 -28.05 3.55 14.33
CA ILE A 49 -28.34 3.92 12.93
C ILE A 49 -28.08 2.74 12.01
N VAL A 50 -26.92 2.08 12.15
CA VAL A 50 -26.55 0.91 11.34
C VAL A 50 -27.48 -0.29 11.56
N ALA A 51 -28.02 -0.46 12.77
CA ALA A 51 -28.96 -1.51 13.08
C ALA A 51 -30.40 -1.21 12.63
N SER A 52 -30.67 -0.03 12.09
CA SER A 52 -32.03 0.33 11.62
C SER A 52 -32.42 -0.50 10.39
N PRO A 53 -33.66 -0.99 10.31
CA PRO A 53 -34.17 -1.72 9.14
C PRO A 53 -34.15 -0.90 7.83
N THR A 54 -34.15 0.43 7.96
CA THR A 54 -34.10 1.37 6.82
C THR A 54 -32.69 1.83 6.47
N TYR A 55 -31.67 1.31 7.17
CA TYR A 55 -30.29 1.67 6.90
C TYR A 55 -29.83 1.15 5.54
N THR A 56 -29.15 1.99 4.80
CA THR A 56 -28.44 1.62 3.57
C THR A 56 -27.00 2.12 3.62
N GLN A 57 -26.13 1.49 2.87
CA GLN A 57 -24.72 1.91 2.73
C GLN A 57 -24.61 3.40 2.33
N ALA A 58 -25.45 3.83 1.39
CA ALA A 58 -25.48 5.22 0.93
C ALA A 58 -25.81 6.22 2.05
N ILE A 59 -26.72 5.87 2.95
CA ILE A 59 -27.05 6.70 4.13
C ILE A 59 -25.84 6.78 5.07
N GLY A 60 -25.11 5.67 5.24
CA GLY A 60 -23.91 5.63 6.08
C GLY A 60 -22.77 6.50 5.54
N GLU A 61 -22.60 6.50 4.24
CA GLU A 61 -21.59 7.33 3.53
C GLU A 61 -21.97 8.82 3.59
N ASP A 62 -23.23 9.17 3.36
CA ASP A 62 -23.76 10.53 3.43
C ASP A 62 -23.62 11.14 4.83
N LEU A 63 -23.86 10.33 5.86
CA LEU A 63 -23.68 10.72 7.27
C LEU A 63 -22.21 10.69 7.73
N GLY A 64 -21.28 10.19 6.92
CA GLY A 64 -19.86 10.06 7.26
C GLY A 64 -19.57 9.08 8.41
N ILE A 65 -20.52 8.18 8.75
CA ILE A 65 -20.36 7.17 9.81
C ILE A 65 -19.75 5.86 9.33
N VAL A 66 -19.73 5.62 8.03
CA VAL A 66 -18.93 4.60 7.34
C VAL A 66 -18.11 5.28 6.27
N GLY A 67 -16.84 4.87 6.15
CA GLY A 67 -15.99 5.33 5.04
C GLY A 67 -16.52 4.79 3.71
N ALA A 68 -16.22 5.51 2.63
CA ALA A 68 -16.47 4.99 1.28
C ALA A 68 -15.90 3.57 1.16
N GLU A 69 -16.71 2.67 0.64
CA GLU A 69 -16.28 1.29 0.45
C GLU A 69 -15.09 1.29 -0.52
N THR A 70 -13.91 0.99 0.01
CA THR A 70 -12.76 0.77 -0.84
C THR A 70 -13.04 -0.52 -1.61
N THR A 71 -13.57 -0.40 -2.81
CA THR A 71 -13.80 -1.55 -3.71
C THR A 71 -12.47 -2.27 -3.86
N ARG A 72 -12.30 -3.34 -3.09
CA ARG A 72 -11.11 -4.18 -3.23
C ARG A 72 -11.19 -4.83 -4.60
N PRO A 73 -10.16 -4.68 -5.45
CA PRO A 73 -10.16 -5.35 -6.75
C PRO A 73 -10.49 -6.82 -6.55
N ALA A 74 -11.32 -7.38 -7.43
CA ALA A 74 -11.60 -8.81 -7.41
C ALA A 74 -10.28 -9.57 -7.39
N PRO A 75 -10.13 -10.62 -6.58
CA PRO A 75 -8.88 -11.37 -6.47
C PRO A 75 -8.29 -11.77 -7.82
N ASP A 76 -9.14 -12.12 -8.77
CA ASP A 76 -8.74 -12.58 -10.10
C ASP A 76 -8.22 -11.47 -11.04
N SER A 77 -8.46 -10.20 -10.71
CA SER A 77 -8.03 -9.05 -11.53
C SER A 77 -6.68 -8.46 -11.12
N VAL A 78 -6.07 -8.97 -10.07
CA VAL A 78 -4.82 -8.38 -9.54
C VAL A 78 -3.62 -9.06 -10.20
N VAL A 79 -2.84 -8.24 -10.92
CA VAL A 79 -1.61 -8.69 -11.60
C VAL A 79 -0.43 -7.89 -11.04
N PRO A 80 0.70 -8.54 -10.68
CA PRO A 80 1.91 -7.81 -10.29
C PRO A 80 2.51 -7.04 -11.45
N VAL A 81 2.80 -5.76 -11.22
CA VAL A 81 3.61 -4.94 -12.14
C VAL A 81 4.96 -4.76 -11.47
N LEU A 82 6.00 -5.31 -12.08
CA LEU A 82 7.33 -5.42 -11.51
C LEU A 82 8.37 -4.82 -12.44
N LYS A 83 9.49 -4.41 -11.84
CA LYS A 83 10.75 -4.16 -12.54
C LYS A 83 11.76 -5.18 -12.04
N ALA A 84 12.44 -5.85 -12.97
CA ALA A 84 13.49 -6.81 -12.66
C ALA A 84 14.84 -6.21 -13.05
N GLU A 85 15.77 -6.19 -12.11
CA GLU A 85 17.14 -5.77 -12.31
C GLU A 85 18.07 -6.91 -11.89
N THR A 86 19.09 -7.17 -12.68
CA THR A 86 20.08 -8.22 -12.40
C THR A 86 21.38 -7.61 -11.93
N SER A 87 22.06 -8.31 -11.03
CA SER A 87 23.39 -7.96 -10.56
C SER A 87 24.32 -9.18 -10.59
N THR A 88 25.61 -8.94 -10.38
CA THR A 88 26.63 -10.00 -10.38
C THR A 88 26.32 -11.09 -9.35
N GLY A 89 26.71 -12.32 -9.64
CA GLY A 89 26.49 -13.47 -8.78
C GLY A 89 25.07 -14.04 -8.87
N TYR A 90 24.41 -13.89 -10.02
CA TYR A 90 23.08 -14.44 -10.31
C TYR A 90 21.98 -13.88 -9.41
N TRP A 91 22.17 -12.66 -8.91
CA TRP A 91 21.16 -11.94 -8.13
C TRP A 91 20.17 -11.23 -9.02
N VAL A 92 18.91 -11.28 -8.58
CA VAL A 92 17.79 -10.55 -9.18
C VAL A 92 17.12 -9.73 -8.11
N ASN A 93 16.95 -8.44 -8.39
CA ASN A 93 16.19 -7.52 -7.58
C ASN A 93 14.85 -7.24 -8.27
N LEU A 94 13.76 -7.45 -7.55
CA LEU A 94 12.42 -7.12 -8.01
C LEU A 94 11.88 -5.92 -7.24
N ALA A 95 11.44 -4.91 -7.96
CA ALA A 95 10.77 -3.75 -7.42
C ALA A 95 9.34 -3.67 -7.95
N GLY A 96 8.39 -3.31 -7.09
CA GLY A 96 6.98 -3.19 -7.45
C GLY A 96 6.10 -2.88 -6.24
N SER A 97 4.79 -2.94 -6.41
CA SER A 97 3.85 -2.73 -5.31
C SER A 97 3.32 -4.07 -4.80
N MET A 98 3.34 -4.28 -3.50
CA MET A 98 2.75 -5.47 -2.86
C MET A 98 1.21 -5.44 -2.82
N LYS A 99 0.59 -4.27 -3.02
CA LYS A 99 -0.89 -4.08 -2.99
C LYS A 99 -1.58 -4.69 -1.76
N GLY A 100 -0.88 -4.74 -0.62
CA GLY A 100 -1.41 -5.34 0.62
C GLY A 100 -1.47 -6.86 0.61
N MET A 101 -0.71 -7.51 -0.26
CA MET A 101 -0.52 -8.97 -0.27
C MET A 101 0.65 -9.37 0.63
N ASP A 102 0.63 -10.63 1.08
CA ASP A 102 1.60 -11.10 2.07
C ASP A 102 2.96 -11.41 1.45
N ALA A 103 2.97 -11.89 0.20
CA ALA A 103 4.19 -12.22 -0.53
C ALA A 103 3.98 -12.19 -2.06
N LEU A 104 5.11 -12.16 -2.77
CA LEU A 104 5.21 -12.46 -4.20
C LEU A 104 5.89 -13.83 -4.36
N LYS A 105 5.20 -14.79 -4.94
CA LYS A 105 5.80 -16.03 -5.41
C LYS A 105 6.48 -15.75 -6.74
N VAL A 106 7.79 -15.94 -6.80
CA VAL A 106 8.62 -15.69 -7.98
C VAL A 106 8.98 -17.00 -8.63
N GLU A 107 8.77 -17.10 -9.92
CA GLU A 107 9.09 -18.25 -10.72
C GLU A 107 10.09 -17.89 -11.83
N TYR A 108 11.01 -18.79 -12.10
CA TYR A 108 12.05 -18.64 -13.11
C TYR A 108 11.96 -19.77 -14.14
N SER A 109 12.14 -19.41 -15.39
CA SER A 109 12.17 -20.30 -16.53
C SER A 109 13.50 -20.17 -17.25
N ARG A 110 14.10 -21.32 -17.60
CA ARG A 110 15.34 -21.42 -18.40
C ARG A 110 15.08 -21.68 -19.88
N ASP A 111 13.87 -22.07 -20.21
CA ASP A 111 13.45 -22.52 -21.55
C ASP A 111 12.58 -21.49 -22.29
N GLY A 112 12.80 -20.21 -21.97
CA GLY A 112 12.08 -19.12 -22.61
C GLY A 112 10.61 -18.96 -22.20
N GLY A 113 10.20 -19.60 -21.09
CA GLY A 113 8.84 -19.51 -20.56
C GLY A 113 7.97 -20.73 -20.80
N ALA A 114 8.54 -21.83 -21.29
CA ALA A 114 7.80 -23.08 -21.49
C ALA A 114 7.54 -23.81 -20.16
N SER A 115 8.54 -23.83 -19.26
CA SER A 115 8.37 -24.36 -17.90
C SER A 115 8.86 -23.34 -16.85
N PHE A 116 8.23 -23.34 -15.68
CA PHE A 116 8.55 -22.44 -14.59
C PHE A 116 8.78 -23.20 -13.29
N THR A 117 9.83 -22.79 -12.57
CA THR A 117 10.16 -23.33 -11.24
C THR A 117 10.12 -22.19 -10.23
N THR A 118 9.54 -22.41 -9.06
CA THR A 118 9.54 -21.42 -7.98
C THR A 118 10.96 -21.24 -7.44
N VAL A 119 11.46 -20.02 -7.42
CA VAL A 119 12.81 -19.70 -6.97
C VAL A 119 12.82 -18.86 -5.70
N ALA A 120 11.76 -18.11 -5.42
CA ALA A 120 11.68 -17.27 -4.22
C ALA A 120 10.25 -16.94 -3.81
N PHE A 121 10.10 -16.56 -2.53
CA PHE A 121 8.93 -15.88 -1.99
C PHE A 121 9.43 -14.56 -1.38
N LEU A 122 9.01 -13.43 -1.95
CA LEU A 122 9.39 -12.11 -1.47
C LEU A 122 8.26 -11.54 -0.61
N THR A 123 8.54 -11.25 0.65
CA THR A 123 7.58 -10.66 1.58
C THR A 123 7.58 -9.13 1.56
N ASN A 124 8.56 -8.54 0.88
CA ASN A 124 8.67 -7.10 0.67
C ASN A 124 9.21 -6.78 -0.72
N THR A 125 8.96 -5.56 -1.19
CA THR A 125 9.54 -5.01 -2.42
C THR A 125 10.04 -3.59 -2.15
N PRO A 126 11.23 -3.19 -2.67
CA PRO A 126 12.14 -4.02 -3.44
C PRO A 126 12.70 -5.19 -2.64
N GLY A 127 12.85 -6.33 -3.30
CA GLY A 127 13.39 -7.55 -2.70
C GLY A 127 14.29 -8.30 -3.68
N GLY A 128 15.34 -8.92 -3.16
CA GLY A 128 16.31 -9.66 -3.95
C GLY A 128 16.29 -11.15 -3.66
N PHE A 129 16.65 -11.94 -4.65
CA PHE A 129 16.89 -13.37 -4.54
C PHE A 129 17.99 -13.80 -5.50
N GLN A 130 18.60 -14.93 -5.22
CA GLN A 130 19.64 -15.51 -6.06
C GLN A 130 19.09 -16.73 -6.79
N VAL A 131 19.39 -16.81 -8.08
CA VAL A 131 19.08 -17.99 -8.88
C VAL A 131 20.32 -18.89 -8.90
N THR A 132 20.17 -20.17 -8.57
CA THR A 132 21.28 -21.14 -8.69
C THR A 132 21.57 -21.39 -10.16
N PRO A 133 22.75 -21.04 -10.69
CA PRO A 133 23.08 -21.22 -12.10
C PRO A 133 23.27 -22.71 -12.45
N GLN A 134 23.00 -23.07 -13.70
CA GLN A 134 23.38 -24.40 -14.22
C GLN A 134 24.89 -24.50 -14.45
N ASN A 135 25.48 -23.41 -14.94
CA ASN A 135 26.93 -23.32 -15.14
C ASN A 135 27.44 -21.96 -14.61
N PRO A 136 28.15 -21.94 -13.45
CA PRO A 136 28.62 -20.70 -12.86
C PRO A 136 29.65 -19.93 -13.71
N ALA A 137 30.21 -20.55 -14.72
CA ALA A 137 31.21 -19.93 -15.60
C ALA A 137 30.61 -19.21 -16.80
N MET A 138 29.29 -19.29 -17.00
CA MET A 138 28.64 -18.73 -18.20
C MET A 138 27.37 -17.94 -17.80
N PRO A 139 27.11 -16.79 -18.46
CA PRO A 139 25.86 -16.08 -18.29
C PRO A 139 24.68 -16.95 -18.69
N GLU A 140 23.62 -16.89 -17.90
CA GLU A 140 22.38 -17.66 -18.11
C GLU A 140 21.23 -16.71 -18.49
N LYS A 141 20.56 -17.01 -19.60
CA LYS A 141 19.34 -16.29 -20.00
C LYS A 141 18.13 -17.03 -19.48
N GLY A 142 17.19 -16.29 -18.94
CA GLY A 142 15.93 -16.83 -18.48
C GLY A 142 14.81 -15.82 -18.45
N VAL A 143 13.66 -16.27 -17.98
CA VAL A 143 12.46 -15.46 -17.87
C VAL A 143 11.91 -15.58 -16.45
N ILE A 144 11.56 -14.44 -15.88
CA ILE A 144 10.95 -14.35 -14.56
C ILE A 144 9.49 -13.95 -14.69
N ARG A 145 8.65 -14.55 -13.89
CA ARG A 145 7.29 -14.09 -13.61
C ARG A 145 6.98 -14.18 -12.13
N ALA A 146 5.99 -13.44 -11.67
CA ALA A 146 5.56 -13.52 -10.28
C ALA A 146 4.05 -13.45 -10.16
N VAL A 147 3.53 -13.94 -9.04
CA VAL A 147 2.12 -13.86 -8.69
C VAL A 147 2.00 -13.51 -7.21
N TYR A 148 0.94 -12.80 -6.85
CA TYR A 148 0.68 -12.46 -5.46
C TYR A 148 0.26 -13.68 -4.65
N MET A 149 0.67 -13.69 -3.39
CA MET A 149 0.28 -14.69 -2.41
C MET A 149 -0.39 -14.01 -1.21
N ARG A 150 -1.46 -14.60 -0.72
CA ARG A 150 -2.14 -14.18 0.50
C ARG A 150 -2.59 -15.41 1.27
N ARG A 151 -2.22 -15.50 2.55
CA ARG A 151 -2.51 -16.66 3.41
C ARG A 151 -2.11 -18.00 2.78
N ASN A 152 -0.95 -18.02 2.13
CA ASN A 152 -0.41 -19.16 1.37
C ASN A 152 -1.20 -19.57 0.12
N GLU A 153 -2.19 -18.80 -0.30
CA GLU A 153 -2.95 -19.02 -1.53
C GLU A 153 -2.52 -18.02 -2.61
N GLN A 154 -2.53 -18.47 -3.85
CA GLN A 154 -2.28 -17.62 -5.00
C GLN A 154 -3.48 -16.69 -5.23
N VAL A 155 -3.20 -15.39 -5.43
CA VAL A 155 -4.20 -14.36 -5.68
C VAL A 155 -3.89 -13.66 -6.99
N GLY A 156 -4.85 -13.64 -7.89
CA GLY A 156 -4.73 -13.00 -9.19
C GLY A 156 -3.98 -13.81 -10.22
N SER A 157 -3.57 -13.14 -11.28
CA SER A 157 -2.85 -13.73 -12.40
C SER A 157 -1.35 -13.46 -12.31
N TYR A 158 -0.57 -14.26 -13.03
CA TYR A 158 0.87 -14.02 -13.16
C TYR A 158 1.16 -12.67 -13.83
N SER A 159 2.27 -12.06 -13.45
CA SER A 159 2.82 -10.88 -14.13
C SER A 159 3.17 -11.19 -15.59
N ALA A 160 3.46 -10.14 -16.35
CA ALA A 160 4.17 -10.29 -17.61
C ALA A 160 5.49 -11.07 -17.40
N ASN A 161 5.97 -11.68 -18.47
CA ASN A 161 7.25 -12.38 -18.51
C ASN A 161 8.38 -11.35 -18.65
N TYR A 162 9.32 -11.36 -17.71
CA TYR A 162 10.49 -10.47 -17.70
C TYR A 162 11.74 -11.25 -18.12
N PRO A 163 12.29 -11.02 -19.32
CA PRO A 163 13.56 -11.63 -19.71
C PRO A 163 14.71 -11.05 -18.89
N VAL A 164 15.57 -11.93 -18.40
CA VAL A 164 16.75 -11.56 -17.60
C VAL A 164 17.99 -12.29 -18.12
N THR A 165 19.16 -11.67 -17.94
CA THR A 165 20.45 -12.31 -18.16
C THR A 165 21.20 -12.28 -16.85
N LEU A 166 21.55 -13.44 -16.34
CA LEU A 166 22.22 -13.63 -15.05
C LEU A 166 23.72 -13.93 -15.30
N SER A 167 24.60 -13.35 -14.49
CA SER A 167 26.06 -13.49 -14.60
C SER A 167 26.75 -13.46 -13.23
#